data_dcf2b6b834821c6d8a467ed9db39c541
#
_entry.id   dcf2b6b834821c6d8a467ed9db39c541
#
_cell.length_a   1.000
_cell.length_b   1.000
_cell.length_c   1.000
_cell.angle_alpha   90.00
_cell.angle_beta   90.00
_cell.angle_gamma   90.00
#
_symmetry.space_group_name_H-M   'P 1'
#
loop_
_entity.id
_entity.type
_entity.pdbx_description
1 polymer ?
#
loop_
_entity_poly.entity_id
_entity_poly.type
_entity_poly.pdbx_seq_one_letter_code
_entity_poly.pdbx_strand_id
1 'polypeptide(L)'
;MMNDKRRVTEGMTTEDIFKAIHDRQITALMFHTQSADLFDFLGLIGFKRMHEYQYFSESAEHRGLCRYYINHHNKLLVGGHPLGPKVIPVEWGQYTRFDVTPQVRKQAVEKSFNEYQEWESETKELYSQYSLALMNLGCVADSNRICELVTDVDQELKYLDRILLKLKAISFDAIGMMDMQEELHEHYRKKTKSLGIDIC
;
A
#
# COMPACT_ATOMS: atom_id res chain seq x y z
N MET A 1 -15.67 10.41 22.05
CA MET A 1 -14.89 11.36 21.23
C MET A 1 -15.11 11.04 19.75
N MET A 2 -16.21 11.56 19.21
CA MET A 2 -16.60 11.38 17.80
C MET A 2 -16.47 12.73 17.09
N ASN A 3 -15.26 13.25 16.85
CA ASN A 3 -15.30 14.65 16.43
C ASN A 3 -14.17 15.19 15.53
N ASP A 4 -13.36 14.38 14.86
CA ASP A 4 -12.37 15.01 13.97
C ASP A 4 -12.32 14.47 12.52
N LYS A 5 -13.05 13.40 12.23
CA LYS A 5 -13.00 12.74 10.91
C LYS A 5 -13.82 13.44 9.80
N ARG A 6 -14.68 14.42 10.14
CA ARG A 6 -15.53 15.13 9.15
C ARG A 6 -14.85 16.30 8.44
N ARG A 7 -13.64 16.69 8.85
CA ARG A 7 -12.99 17.92 8.34
C ARG A 7 -12.00 17.73 7.20
N VAL A 8 -11.63 16.49 6.86
CA VAL A 8 -10.57 16.24 5.85
C VAL A 8 -10.91 16.80 4.47
N THR A 9 -12.21 16.84 4.12
CA THR A 9 -12.67 17.29 2.79
C THR A 9 -13.36 18.66 2.82
N GLU A 10 -13.47 19.31 3.97
CA GLU A 10 -14.16 20.60 4.08
C GLU A 10 -13.38 21.69 3.32
N GLY A 11 -14.04 22.30 2.35
CA GLY A 11 -13.44 23.34 1.50
C GLY A 11 -12.51 22.84 0.39
N MET A 12 -12.31 21.52 0.25
CA MET A 12 -11.52 20.97 -0.86
C MET A 12 -12.24 21.12 -2.19
N THR A 13 -11.50 21.53 -3.21
CA THR A 13 -11.93 21.47 -4.60
C THR A 13 -11.71 20.07 -5.18
N THR A 14 -12.30 19.79 -6.35
CA THR A 14 -12.02 18.57 -7.11
C THR A 14 -10.53 18.38 -7.33
N GLU A 15 -9.81 19.45 -7.69
CA GLU A 15 -8.37 19.40 -7.91
C GLU A 15 -7.59 19.03 -6.65
N ASP A 16 -7.97 19.56 -5.48
CA ASP A 16 -7.33 19.26 -4.20
C ASP A 16 -7.52 17.78 -3.82
N ILE A 17 -8.70 17.23 -4.08
CA ILE A 17 -9.00 15.80 -3.85
C ILE A 17 -8.10 14.92 -4.72
N PHE A 18 -8.03 15.19 -6.02
CA PHE A 18 -7.18 14.41 -6.92
C PHE A 18 -5.68 14.52 -6.57
N LYS A 19 -5.22 15.70 -6.16
CA LYS A 19 -3.84 15.87 -5.66
C LYS A 19 -3.57 15.04 -4.40
N ALA A 20 -4.51 15.03 -3.46
CA ALA A 20 -4.37 14.24 -2.24
C ALA A 20 -4.31 12.72 -2.53
N ILE A 21 -5.12 12.23 -3.46
CA ILE A 21 -5.08 10.82 -3.90
C ILE A 21 -3.77 10.53 -4.62
N HIS A 22 -3.33 11.39 -5.54
CA HIS A 22 -2.04 11.28 -6.21
C HIS A 22 -0.91 11.13 -5.21
N ASP A 23 -0.83 12.02 -4.21
CA ASP A 23 0.24 12.00 -3.20
C ASP A 23 0.16 10.74 -2.33
N ARG A 24 -1.05 10.25 -2.02
CA ARG A 24 -1.26 9.00 -1.30
C ARG A 24 -0.71 7.80 -2.09
N GLN A 25 -0.99 7.72 -3.38
CA GLN A 25 -0.48 6.65 -4.25
C GLN A 25 1.05 6.71 -4.42
N ILE A 26 1.65 7.89 -4.55
CA ILE A 26 3.12 8.01 -4.56
C ILE A 26 3.72 7.53 -3.23
N THR A 27 3.06 7.84 -2.11
CA THR A 27 3.48 7.35 -0.80
C THR A 27 3.40 5.82 -0.70
N ALA A 28 2.34 5.19 -1.25
CA ALA A 28 2.21 3.74 -1.33
C ALA A 28 3.37 3.09 -2.12
N LEU A 29 3.76 3.68 -3.26
CA LEU A 29 4.93 3.21 -4.01
C LEU A 29 6.20 3.21 -3.18
N MET A 30 6.45 4.27 -2.42
CA MET A 30 7.62 4.36 -1.52
C MET A 30 7.55 3.34 -0.38
N PHE A 31 6.36 3.14 0.20
CA PHE A 31 6.11 2.15 1.23
C PHE A 31 6.45 0.74 0.74
N HIS A 32 5.95 0.35 -0.43
CA HIS A 32 6.21 -0.97 -1.00
C HIS A 32 7.67 -1.18 -1.38
N THR A 33 8.34 -0.16 -1.89
CA THR A 33 9.80 -0.22 -2.17
C THR A 33 10.58 -0.49 -0.89
N GLN A 34 10.34 0.29 0.17
CA GLN A 34 11.04 0.12 1.45
C GLN A 34 10.72 -1.24 2.11
N SER A 35 9.49 -1.69 2.01
CA SER A 35 9.08 -2.99 2.53
C SER A 35 9.74 -4.14 1.78
N ALA A 36 9.86 -4.05 0.45
CA ALA A 36 10.59 -5.04 -0.35
C ALA A 36 12.06 -5.10 0.06
N ASP A 37 12.73 -3.95 0.24
CA ASP A 37 14.11 -3.87 0.70
C ASP A 37 14.28 -4.47 2.11
N LEU A 38 13.35 -4.17 3.02
CA LEU A 38 13.35 -4.74 4.37
C LEU A 38 13.25 -6.27 4.33
N PHE A 39 12.31 -6.82 3.55
CA PHE A 39 12.13 -8.26 3.46
C PHE A 39 13.26 -8.97 2.73
N ASP A 40 13.92 -8.32 1.76
CA ASP A 40 15.17 -8.83 1.17
C ASP A 40 16.29 -8.89 2.20
N PHE A 41 16.45 -7.83 2.99
CA PHE A 41 17.44 -7.78 4.09
C PHE A 41 17.21 -8.89 5.13
N LEU A 42 15.95 -9.18 5.45
CA LEU A 42 15.55 -10.24 6.38
C LEU A 42 15.66 -11.66 5.79
N GLY A 43 15.92 -11.80 4.49
CA GLY A 43 15.95 -13.08 3.78
C GLY A 43 14.56 -13.71 3.58
N LEU A 44 13.51 -12.90 3.53
CA LEU A 44 12.10 -13.31 3.38
C LEU A 44 11.60 -13.00 1.98
N ILE A 45 12.10 -13.75 1.00
CA ILE A 45 11.91 -13.49 -0.44
C ILE A 45 10.44 -13.52 -0.88
N GLY A 46 9.59 -14.31 -0.24
CA GLY A 46 8.15 -14.36 -0.54
C GLY A 46 7.44 -13.04 -0.18
N PHE A 47 7.75 -12.47 0.97
CA PHE A 47 7.22 -11.16 1.38
C PHE A 47 7.81 -10.03 0.53
N LYS A 48 9.11 -10.08 0.19
CA LYS A 48 9.73 -9.17 -0.79
C LYS A 48 8.92 -9.14 -2.08
N ARG A 49 8.70 -10.31 -2.72
CA ARG A 49 7.95 -10.41 -3.99
C ARG A 49 6.52 -9.91 -3.89
N MET A 50 5.87 -10.09 -2.76
CA MET A 50 4.55 -9.52 -2.53
C MET A 50 4.59 -7.99 -2.66
N HIS A 51 5.52 -7.33 -1.98
CA HIS A 51 5.64 -5.86 -2.04
C HIS A 51 6.13 -5.36 -3.40
N GLU A 52 7.01 -6.08 -4.08
CA GLU A 52 7.40 -5.77 -5.46
C GLU A 52 6.18 -5.83 -6.41
N TYR A 53 5.32 -6.84 -6.26
CA TYR A 53 4.08 -6.92 -7.04
C TYR A 53 3.15 -5.75 -6.74
N GLN A 54 2.95 -5.41 -5.48
CA GLN A 54 2.10 -4.28 -5.07
C GLN A 54 2.65 -2.95 -5.62
N TYR A 55 3.96 -2.73 -5.60
CA TYR A 55 4.57 -1.57 -6.25
C TYR A 55 4.15 -1.43 -7.73
N PHE A 56 4.14 -2.52 -8.48
CA PHE A 56 3.70 -2.47 -9.89
C PHE A 56 2.20 -2.22 -10.03
N SER A 57 1.38 -2.82 -9.15
CA SER A 57 -0.06 -2.59 -9.11
C SER A 57 -0.37 -1.12 -8.84
N GLU A 58 0.17 -0.56 -7.78
CA GLU A 58 0.04 0.85 -7.40
C GLU A 58 0.54 1.80 -8.50
N SER A 59 1.66 1.46 -9.15
CA SER A 59 2.18 2.25 -10.27
C SER A 59 1.20 2.28 -11.45
N ALA A 60 0.51 1.18 -11.74
CA ALA A 60 -0.50 1.12 -12.79
C ALA A 60 -1.75 1.94 -12.42
N GLU A 61 -2.20 1.86 -11.19
CA GLU A 61 -3.33 2.63 -10.67
C GLU A 61 -3.05 4.13 -10.69
N HIS A 62 -1.89 4.55 -10.21
CA HIS A 62 -1.45 5.94 -10.25
C HIS A 62 -1.43 6.49 -11.68
N ARG A 63 -0.89 5.72 -12.65
CA ARG A 63 -0.93 6.10 -14.06
C ARG A 63 -2.36 6.19 -14.59
N GLY A 64 -3.23 5.29 -14.17
CA GLY A 64 -4.66 5.28 -14.49
C GLY A 64 -5.36 6.55 -13.99
N LEU A 65 -5.09 6.94 -12.75
CA LEU A 65 -5.60 8.17 -12.15
C LEU A 65 -5.14 9.42 -12.91
N CYS A 66 -3.83 9.52 -13.19
CA CYS A 66 -3.27 10.66 -13.92
C CYS A 66 -3.85 10.78 -15.34
N ARG A 67 -3.98 9.67 -16.06
CA ARG A 67 -4.61 9.65 -17.40
C ARG A 67 -6.08 10.05 -17.34
N TYR A 68 -6.83 9.50 -16.36
CA TYR A 68 -8.22 9.90 -16.15
C TYR A 68 -8.31 11.41 -15.96
N TYR A 69 -7.51 11.99 -15.05
CA TYR A 69 -7.55 13.40 -14.74
C TYR A 69 -7.21 14.27 -15.97
N ILE A 70 -6.16 13.91 -16.73
CA ILE A 70 -5.81 14.61 -17.97
C ILE A 70 -6.98 14.59 -18.96
N ASN A 71 -7.56 13.42 -19.19
CA ASN A 71 -8.62 13.26 -20.20
C ASN A 71 -9.94 13.92 -19.81
N HIS A 72 -10.24 13.96 -18.51
CA HIS A 72 -11.54 14.48 -18.01
C HIS A 72 -11.49 15.97 -17.69
N HIS A 73 -10.39 16.45 -17.16
CA HIS A 73 -10.22 17.87 -16.75
C HIS A 73 -9.36 18.69 -17.70
N ASN A 74 -8.73 18.06 -18.70
CA ASN A 74 -7.78 18.70 -19.63
C ASN A 74 -6.66 19.47 -18.92
N LYS A 75 -6.17 18.91 -17.79
CA LYS A 75 -5.11 19.47 -16.95
C LYS A 75 -4.11 18.39 -16.55
N LEU A 76 -2.87 18.82 -16.31
CA LEU A 76 -1.87 17.93 -15.70
C LEU A 76 -2.13 17.84 -14.18
N LEU A 77 -2.18 16.62 -13.64
CA LEU A 77 -2.23 16.39 -12.21
C LEU A 77 -0.79 16.47 -11.65
N VAL A 78 -0.56 17.46 -10.80
CA VAL A 78 0.72 17.65 -10.11
C VAL A 78 0.43 17.74 -8.62
N GLY A 79 0.93 16.76 -7.86
CA GLY A 79 0.83 16.74 -6.40
C GLY A 79 1.99 17.44 -5.70
N GLY A 80 1.96 17.38 -4.38
CA GLY A 80 3.06 17.80 -3.52
C GLY A 80 4.17 16.73 -3.45
N HIS A 81 5.02 16.84 -2.42
CA HIS A 81 6.00 15.81 -2.09
C HIS A 81 5.49 15.01 -0.90
N PRO A 82 5.04 13.76 -1.11
CA PRO A 82 4.52 12.95 -0.02
C PRO A 82 5.62 12.62 0.98
N LEU A 83 5.29 12.78 2.27
CA LEU A 83 6.09 12.26 3.37
C LEU A 83 5.51 10.90 3.73
N GLY A 84 6.09 9.83 3.16
CA GLY A 84 5.65 8.48 3.41
C GLY A 84 6.06 7.94 4.78
N PRO A 85 5.40 6.87 5.26
CA PRO A 85 5.80 6.16 6.46
C PRO A 85 7.21 5.59 6.29
N LYS A 86 8.03 5.69 7.33
CA LYS A 86 9.35 5.06 7.37
C LYS A 86 9.19 3.64 7.89
N VAL A 87 9.20 2.68 6.99
CA VAL A 87 9.08 1.25 7.33
C VAL A 87 10.36 0.72 8.00
N ILE A 88 11.51 1.23 7.57
CA ILE A 88 12.80 0.81 8.09
C ILE A 88 13.20 1.74 9.24
N PRO A 89 13.33 1.24 10.47
CA PRO A 89 13.85 2.02 11.59
C PRO A 89 15.27 2.55 11.30
N VAL A 90 15.54 3.80 11.66
CA VAL A 90 16.85 4.44 11.42
C VAL A 90 17.99 3.66 12.08
N GLU A 91 17.74 3.12 13.27
CA GLU A 91 18.71 2.29 14.02
C GLU A 91 19.13 1.02 13.27
N TRP A 92 18.33 0.55 12.32
CA TRP A 92 18.66 -0.62 11.51
C TRP A 92 19.70 -0.36 10.42
N GLY A 93 19.98 0.90 10.11
CA GLY A 93 21.05 1.27 9.19
C GLY A 93 22.45 0.82 9.63
N GLN A 94 22.60 0.40 10.89
CA GLN A 94 23.85 -0.17 11.45
C GLN A 94 23.86 -1.71 11.43
N TYR A 95 22.73 -2.36 11.14
CA TYR A 95 22.62 -3.81 11.14
C TYR A 95 23.19 -4.41 9.86
N THR A 96 23.88 -5.53 10.01
CA THR A 96 24.22 -6.43 8.90
C THR A 96 23.22 -7.60 8.89
N ARG A 97 23.20 -8.38 7.80
CA ARG A 97 22.36 -9.59 7.73
C ARG A 97 22.67 -10.60 8.84
N PHE A 98 23.90 -10.58 9.39
CA PHE A 98 24.33 -11.46 10.49
C PHE A 98 23.74 -11.03 11.84
N ASP A 99 23.31 -9.79 11.98
CA ASP A 99 22.71 -9.27 13.22
C ASP A 99 21.21 -9.60 13.32
N VAL A 100 20.62 -10.15 12.26
CA VAL A 100 19.19 -10.47 12.20
C VAL A 100 18.90 -11.77 12.96
N THR A 101 18.54 -11.63 14.23
CA THR A 101 18.06 -12.76 15.05
C THR A 101 16.62 -13.15 14.68
N PRO A 102 16.17 -14.39 15.04
CA PRO A 102 14.77 -14.78 14.86
C PRO A 102 13.77 -13.79 15.51
N GLN A 103 14.14 -13.25 16.67
CA GLN A 103 13.31 -12.28 17.37
C GLN A 103 13.21 -10.93 16.62
N VAL A 104 14.31 -10.43 16.09
CA VAL A 104 14.33 -9.21 15.25
C VAL A 104 13.47 -9.41 14.00
N ARG A 105 13.62 -10.56 13.34
CA ARG A 105 12.81 -10.93 12.17
C ARG A 105 11.32 -10.95 12.49
N LYS A 106 10.93 -11.61 13.58
CA LYS A 106 9.55 -11.66 14.06
C LYS A 106 8.98 -10.26 14.26
N GLN A 107 9.66 -9.41 15.02
CA GLN A 107 9.21 -8.05 15.32
C GLN A 107 9.07 -7.20 14.05
N ALA A 108 10.00 -7.34 13.12
CA ALA A 108 9.96 -6.62 11.85
C ALA A 108 8.77 -7.01 10.99
N VAL A 109 8.51 -8.33 10.85
CA VAL A 109 7.36 -8.84 10.09
C VAL A 109 6.05 -8.38 10.74
N GLU A 110 5.91 -8.55 12.06
CA GLU A 110 4.71 -8.16 12.79
C GLU A 110 4.43 -6.65 12.63
N LYS A 111 5.45 -5.81 12.81
CA LYS A 111 5.33 -4.36 12.67
C LYS A 111 4.94 -3.98 11.24
N SER A 112 5.68 -4.47 10.23
CA SER A 112 5.45 -4.11 8.83
C SER A 112 4.05 -4.48 8.36
N PHE A 113 3.53 -5.66 8.70
CA PHE A 113 2.19 -6.07 8.29
C PHE A 113 1.07 -5.33 9.04
N ASN A 114 1.26 -4.97 10.31
CA ASN A 114 0.29 -4.17 11.03
C ASN A 114 0.25 -2.72 10.49
N GLU A 115 1.40 -2.11 10.20
CA GLU A 115 1.48 -0.77 9.57
C GLU A 115 0.85 -0.79 8.17
N TYR A 116 1.05 -1.86 7.40
CA TYR A 116 0.42 -2.01 6.09
C TYR A 116 -1.10 -2.07 6.21
N GLN A 117 -1.64 -2.88 7.12
CA GLN A 117 -3.08 -2.97 7.36
C GLN A 117 -3.69 -1.62 7.80
N GLU A 118 -3.01 -0.91 8.69
CA GLU A 118 -3.43 0.41 9.15
C GLU A 118 -3.44 1.42 8.00
N TRP A 119 -2.37 1.45 7.19
CA TRP A 119 -2.26 2.31 6.02
C TRP A 119 -3.39 2.09 5.01
N GLU A 120 -3.67 0.84 4.65
CA GLU A 120 -4.74 0.51 3.71
C GLU A 120 -6.14 0.80 4.27
N SER A 121 -6.32 0.59 5.57
CA SER A 121 -7.58 0.94 6.24
C SER A 121 -7.85 2.44 6.22
N GLU A 122 -6.83 3.24 6.48
CA GLU A 122 -6.90 4.70 6.35
C GLU A 122 -7.12 5.14 4.90
N THR A 123 -6.44 4.51 3.94
CA THR A 123 -6.58 4.81 2.51
C THR A 123 -8.02 4.59 2.05
N LYS A 124 -8.62 3.46 2.43
CA LYS A 124 -10.02 3.16 2.15
C LYS A 124 -10.97 4.21 2.73
N GLU A 125 -10.75 4.61 3.98
CA GLU A 125 -11.57 5.63 4.63
C GLU A 125 -11.45 6.99 3.92
N LEU A 126 -10.23 7.42 3.61
CA LEU A 126 -9.95 8.67 2.91
C LEU A 126 -10.58 8.69 1.51
N TYR A 127 -10.39 7.64 0.72
CA TYR A 127 -10.96 7.57 -0.63
C TYR A 127 -12.49 7.56 -0.59
N SER A 128 -13.10 6.90 0.41
CA SER A 128 -14.56 6.94 0.61
C SER A 128 -15.06 8.36 0.91
N GLN A 129 -14.32 9.12 1.74
CA GLN A 129 -14.64 10.52 2.04
C GLN A 129 -14.46 11.41 0.80
N TYR A 130 -13.42 11.21 0.00
CA TYR A 130 -13.18 11.94 -1.24
C TYR A 130 -14.26 11.67 -2.28
N SER A 131 -14.68 10.40 -2.45
CA SER A 131 -15.78 10.05 -3.34
C SER A 131 -17.07 10.77 -2.93
N LEU A 132 -17.42 10.77 -1.64
CA LEU A 132 -18.59 11.46 -1.12
C LEU A 132 -18.50 12.99 -1.33
N ALA A 133 -17.33 13.58 -1.12
CA ALA A 133 -17.11 15.01 -1.35
C ALA A 133 -17.31 15.39 -2.81
N LEU A 134 -16.77 14.59 -3.75
CA LEU A 134 -16.97 14.79 -5.19
C LEU A 134 -18.44 14.65 -5.60
N MET A 135 -19.16 13.69 -5.02
CA MET A 135 -20.60 13.56 -5.22
C MET A 135 -21.35 14.81 -4.78
N ASN A 136 -21.02 15.36 -3.61
CA ASN A 136 -21.62 16.58 -3.07
C ASN A 136 -21.28 17.83 -3.90
N LEU A 137 -20.15 17.84 -4.59
CA LEU A 137 -19.76 18.88 -5.56
C LEU A 137 -20.46 18.73 -6.92
N GLY A 138 -21.26 17.68 -7.11
CA GLY A 138 -21.92 17.37 -8.39
C GLY A 138 -20.98 16.69 -9.42
N CYS A 139 -19.77 16.31 -9.02
CA CYS A 139 -18.76 15.66 -9.87
C CYS A 139 -18.96 14.13 -9.87
N VAL A 140 -20.10 13.66 -10.40
CA VAL A 140 -20.52 12.25 -10.33
C VAL A 140 -19.50 11.30 -11.00
N ALA A 141 -18.96 11.68 -12.15
CA ALA A 141 -17.99 10.85 -12.88
C ALA A 141 -16.71 10.68 -12.08
N ASP A 142 -16.21 11.76 -11.46
CA ASP A 142 -15.03 11.73 -10.60
C ASP A 142 -15.28 10.88 -9.36
N SER A 143 -16.45 11.04 -8.71
CA SER A 143 -16.86 10.22 -7.57
C SER A 143 -16.86 8.73 -7.92
N ASN A 144 -17.41 8.34 -9.06
CA ASN A 144 -17.43 6.95 -9.52
C ASN A 144 -16.01 6.42 -9.75
N ARG A 145 -15.12 7.24 -10.33
CA ARG A 145 -13.70 6.85 -10.50
C ARG A 145 -13.02 6.58 -9.16
N ILE A 146 -13.29 7.38 -8.14
CA ILE A 146 -12.70 7.14 -6.81
C ILE A 146 -13.35 5.93 -6.12
N CYS A 147 -14.64 5.64 -6.36
CA CYS A 147 -15.27 4.42 -5.88
C CYS A 147 -14.60 3.13 -6.42
N GLU A 148 -14.05 3.15 -7.64
CA GLU A 148 -13.28 2.03 -8.15
C GLU A 148 -12.02 1.81 -7.30
N LEU A 149 -11.27 2.86 -6.97
CA LEU A 149 -10.10 2.78 -6.08
C LEU A 149 -10.49 2.26 -4.68
N VAL A 150 -11.63 2.70 -4.12
CA VAL A 150 -12.13 2.16 -2.83
C VAL A 150 -12.34 0.65 -2.92
N THR A 151 -12.85 0.17 -4.05
CA THR A 151 -13.10 -1.25 -4.27
C THR A 151 -11.80 -2.04 -4.35
N ASP A 152 -10.78 -1.50 -5.02
CA ASP A 152 -9.46 -2.12 -5.15
C ASP A 152 -8.77 -2.22 -3.78
N VAL A 153 -8.75 -1.15 -3.00
CA VAL A 153 -8.23 -1.15 -1.61
C VAL A 153 -9.00 -2.12 -0.71
N ASP A 154 -10.32 -2.24 -0.85
CA ASP A 154 -11.13 -3.21 -0.08
C ASP A 154 -10.75 -4.67 -0.40
N GLN A 155 -10.44 -4.96 -1.66
CA GLN A 155 -9.96 -6.30 -2.05
C GLN A 155 -8.57 -6.58 -1.49
N GLU A 156 -7.70 -5.60 -1.50
CA GLU A 156 -6.35 -5.71 -0.94
C GLU A 156 -6.39 -5.92 0.58
N LEU A 157 -7.19 -5.15 1.31
CA LEU A 157 -7.42 -5.35 2.75
C LEU A 157 -7.90 -6.76 3.08
N LYS A 158 -8.86 -7.29 2.33
CA LYS A 158 -9.32 -8.66 2.53
C LYS A 158 -8.23 -9.71 2.33
N TYR A 159 -7.32 -9.47 1.40
CA TYR A 159 -6.18 -10.33 1.18
C TYR A 159 -5.16 -10.20 2.31
N LEU A 160 -4.84 -8.98 2.71
CA LEU A 160 -3.92 -8.66 3.80
C LEU A 160 -4.41 -9.22 5.14
N ASP A 161 -5.72 -9.13 5.42
CA ASP A 161 -6.33 -9.71 6.62
C ASP A 161 -6.13 -11.23 6.68
N ARG A 162 -6.21 -11.93 5.55
CA ARG A 162 -5.94 -13.38 5.49
C ARG A 162 -4.48 -13.71 5.80
N ILE A 163 -3.55 -12.90 5.28
CA ILE A 163 -2.11 -13.05 5.58
C ILE A 163 -1.87 -12.82 7.07
N LEU A 164 -2.37 -11.73 7.62
CA LEU A 164 -2.23 -11.39 9.04
C LEU A 164 -2.85 -12.45 9.96
N LEU A 165 -4.02 -12.99 9.59
CA LEU A 165 -4.65 -14.07 10.34
C LEU A 165 -3.76 -15.32 10.39
N LYS A 166 -3.15 -15.72 9.26
CA LYS A 166 -2.20 -16.82 9.20
C LYS A 166 -0.96 -16.53 10.06
N LEU A 167 -0.34 -15.33 9.92
CA LEU A 167 0.83 -14.93 10.70
C LEU A 167 0.55 -14.92 12.22
N LYS A 168 -0.61 -14.41 12.63
CA LYS A 168 -1.04 -14.42 14.03
C LYS A 168 -1.28 -15.84 14.55
N ALA A 169 -1.87 -16.72 13.73
CA ALA A 169 -2.11 -18.11 14.10
C ALA A 169 -0.82 -18.89 14.38
N ILE A 170 0.27 -18.60 13.67
CA ILE A 170 1.61 -19.15 13.91
C ILE A 170 2.44 -18.32 14.90
N SER A 171 1.83 -17.29 15.53
CA SER A 171 2.53 -16.38 16.47
C SER A 171 3.79 -15.75 15.88
N PHE A 172 3.84 -15.54 14.56
CA PHE A 172 5.03 -15.05 13.83
C PHE A 172 6.30 -15.88 14.13
N ASP A 173 6.16 -17.19 14.36
CA ASP A 173 7.33 -18.03 14.59
C ASP A 173 8.15 -18.24 13.31
N ALA A 174 9.44 -18.56 13.48
CA ALA A 174 10.38 -18.59 12.37
C ALA A 174 10.05 -19.67 11.32
N ILE A 175 9.59 -20.86 11.77
CA ILE A 175 9.30 -21.98 10.86
C ILE A 175 8.04 -21.66 10.05
N GLY A 176 6.94 -21.31 10.72
CA GLY A 176 5.69 -20.97 10.05
C GLY A 176 5.82 -19.76 9.10
N MET A 177 6.68 -18.77 9.45
CA MET A 177 6.98 -17.67 8.53
C MET A 177 7.77 -18.14 7.30
N MET A 178 8.66 -19.14 7.42
CA MET A 178 9.37 -19.68 6.28
C MET A 178 8.44 -20.43 5.33
N ASP A 179 7.54 -21.26 5.86
CA ASP A 179 6.54 -21.96 5.05
C ASP A 179 5.63 -20.98 4.32
N MET A 180 5.15 -19.95 5.03
CA MET A 180 4.26 -18.95 4.45
C MET A 180 4.96 -18.11 3.37
N GLN A 181 6.21 -17.75 3.56
CA GLN A 181 6.96 -16.98 2.55
C GLN A 181 7.23 -17.80 1.30
N GLU A 182 7.38 -19.12 1.37
CA GLU A 182 7.49 -19.99 0.21
C GLU A 182 6.17 -20.04 -0.59
N GLU A 183 5.02 -20.14 0.10
CA GLU A 183 3.69 -20.05 -0.51
C GLU A 183 3.51 -18.73 -1.27
N LEU A 184 3.89 -17.60 -0.64
CA LEU A 184 3.80 -16.28 -1.25
C LEU A 184 4.78 -16.12 -2.40
N HIS A 185 6.01 -16.64 -2.29
CA HIS A 185 7.00 -16.62 -3.36
C HIS A 185 6.45 -17.27 -4.63
N GLU A 186 5.90 -18.48 -4.53
CA GLU A 186 5.32 -19.17 -5.68
C GLU A 186 4.10 -18.45 -6.25
N HIS A 187 3.23 -17.92 -5.37
CA HIS A 187 2.05 -17.18 -5.78
C HIS A 187 2.41 -15.94 -6.60
N TYR A 188 3.30 -15.09 -6.08
CA TYR A 188 3.67 -13.85 -6.75
C TYR A 188 4.62 -14.05 -7.93
N ARG A 189 5.44 -15.08 -7.92
CA ARG A 189 6.23 -15.47 -9.09
C ARG A 189 5.36 -15.78 -10.31
N LYS A 190 4.22 -16.45 -10.09
CA LYS A 190 3.25 -16.72 -11.14
C LYS A 190 2.55 -15.46 -11.64
N LYS A 191 2.13 -14.59 -10.71
CA LYS A 191 1.47 -13.32 -11.03
C LYS A 191 2.37 -12.39 -11.84
N THR A 192 3.60 -12.16 -11.39
CA THR A 192 4.55 -11.26 -12.07
C THR A 192 4.92 -11.77 -13.44
N LYS A 193 5.13 -13.08 -13.60
CA LYS A 193 5.38 -13.69 -14.91
C LYS A 193 4.22 -13.47 -15.87
N SER A 194 2.97 -13.54 -15.40
CA SER A 194 1.79 -13.28 -16.24
C SER A 194 1.69 -11.83 -16.71
N LEU A 195 2.33 -10.89 -16.00
CA LEU A 195 2.42 -9.48 -16.37
C LEU A 195 3.63 -9.14 -17.25
N GLY A 196 4.46 -10.14 -17.58
CA GLY A 196 5.73 -9.93 -18.32
C GLY A 196 6.79 -9.20 -17.47
N ILE A 197 6.64 -9.20 -16.15
CA ILE A 197 7.56 -8.57 -15.21
C ILE A 197 8.52 -9.66 -14.71
N ASP A 198 9.78 -9.54 -15.07
CA ASP A 198 10.83 -10.43 -14.57
C ASP A 198 11.41 -9.78 -13.29
N ILE A 199 10.97 -10.29 -12.14
CA ILE A 199 11.50 -9.87 -10.84
C ILE A 199 12.59 -10.87 -10.45
N CYS A 200 13.82 -10.43 -10.45
CA CYS A 200 15.01 -11.20 -10.05
C CYS A 200 15.02 -11.59 -8.59
#